data_707574caa6d776308b5e0ba805240ff4
#
_entry.id   707574caa6d776308b5e0ba805240ff4
#
_cell.length_a   1.000
_cell.length_b   1.000
_cell.length_c   1.000
_cell.angle_alpha   90.00
_cell.angle_beta   90.00
_cell.angle_gamma   90.00
#
_symmetry.space_group_name_H-M   'P 1'
#
loop_
_entity.id
_entity.type
_entity.pdbx_description
1 polymer ?
#
loop_
_entity_poly.entity_id
_entity_poly.type
_entity_poly.pdbx_seq_one_letter_code
_entity_poly.pdbx_strand_id
1 'polypeptide(L)' 'MAKDNEQQTMEEYLLSQLDTPVILKDGTMMTKPDGTPMTKQEAIATNILNQAMKGDTRAAQYIQNIQMRAKIMKGRK' A
#
# COMPACT_ATOMS: atom_id res chain seq x y z
N MET A 1 -14.75 20.34 -19.79
CA MET A 1 -14.49 19.29 -20.76
C MET A 1 -14.34 17.95 -20.12
N ALA A 2 -14.89 16.99 -20.76
CA ALA A 2 -14.74 15.62 -20.27
C ALA A 2 -13.28 15.20 -20.16
N LYS A 3 -12.45 15.81 -20.94
CA LYS A 3 -11.04 15.47 -20.89
C LYS A 3 -10.40 15.67 -19.55
N ASP A 4 -10.81 16.70 -18.85
CA ASP A 4 -10.22 16.96 -17.55
C ASP A 4 -10.47 15.82 -16.59
N ASN A 5 -11.64 15.24 -16.71
CA ASN A 5 -11.97 14.10 -15.85
C ASN A 5 -11.23 12.87 -16.26
N GLU A 6 -10.92 12.79 -17.53
CA GLU A 6 -10.22 11.62 -18.04
C GLU A 6 -8.73 11.69 -17.85
N GLN A 7 -8.25 12.88 -17.53
CA GLN A 7 -6.81 13.06 -17.40
C GLN A 7 -6.37 12.94 -15.97
N GLN A 8 -6.80 11.90 -15.37
CA GLN A 8 -6.30 11.54 -14.06
C GLN A 8 -4.79 11.41 -14.12
N THR A 9 -4.08 12.02 -13.18
CA THR A 9 -2.63 11.86 -13.14
C THR A 9 -2.29 10.43 -12.79
N MET A 10 -1.05 10.05 -13.10
CA MET A 10 -0.59 8.72 -12.73
C MET A 10 -0.69 8.49 -11.25
N GLU A 11 -0.36 9.52 -10.48
CA GLU A 11 -0.44 9.41 -9.03
C GLU A 11 -1.86 9.18 -8.54
N GLU A 12 -2.80 9.92 -9.11
CA GLU A 12 -4.20 9.74 -8.74
C GLU A 12 -4.69 8.35 -9.10
N TYR A 13 -4.28 7.88 -10.27
CA TYR A 13 -4.66 6.53 -10.68
C TYR A 13 -4.10 5.49 -9.74
N LEU A 14 -2.81 5.62 -9.41
CA LEU A 14 -2.18 4.69 -8.47
C LEU A 14 -2.90 4.67 -7.14
N LEU A 15 -3.20 5.85 -6.61
CA LEU A 15 -3.88 5.92 -5.32
C LEU A 15 -5.24 5.25 -5.38
N SER A 16 -5.96 5.44 -6.48
CA SER A 16 -7.27 4.81 -6.60
C SER A 16 -7.15 3.28 -6.67
N GLN A 17 -6.08 2.77 -7.27
CA GLN A 17 -5.87 1.34 -7.37
C GLN A 17 -5.46 0.71 -6.05
N LEU A 18 -4.77 1.46 -5.21
CA LEU A 18 -4.30 0.93 -3.95
C LEU A 18 -5.42 0.49 -3.03
N ASP A 19 -6.59 1.08 -3.18
CA ASP A 19 -7.73 0.72 -2.35
C ASP A 19 -8.55 -0.43 -2.90
N THR A 20 -8.18 -0.94 -4.06
CA THR A 20 -8.96 -2.03 -4.67
C THR A 20 -8.43 -3.37 -4.19
N PRO A 21 -9.29 -4.40 -4.18
CA PRO A 21 -8.88 -5.72 -3.73
C PRO A 21 -7.88 -6.37 -4.66
N VAL A 22 -7.07 -7.27 -4.10
CA VAL A 22 -6.16 -8.10 -4.89
C VAL A 22 -6.95 -9.28 -5.43
N ILE A 23 -6.96 -9.42 -6.74
CA ILE A 23 -7.63 -10.55 -7.39
C ILE A 23 -6.56 -11.49 -7.90
N LEU A 24 -6.66 -12.75 -7.51
CA LEU A 24 -5.71 -13.77 -7.91
C LEU A 24 -6.01 -14.25 -9.31
N LYS A 25 -5.08 -15.02 -9.86
CA LYS A 25 -5.21 -15.48 -11.24
C LYS A 25 -6.45 -16.32 -11.48
N ASP A 26 -6.86 -17.04 -10.46
CA ASP A 26 -8.04 -17.91 -10.59
C ASP A 26 -9.33 -17.14 -10.33
N GLY A 27 -9.25 -15.83 -10.15
CA GLY A 27 -10.43 -15.00 -9.95
C GLY A 27 -10.85 -14.83 -8.51
N THR A 28 -10.20 -15.52 -7.59
CA THR A 28 -10.57 -15.36 -6.19
C THR A 28 -9.93 -14.12 -5.61
N MET A 29 -10.55 -13.61 -4.54
CA MET A 29 -10.08 -12.42 -3.86
C MET A 29 -9.16 -12.81 -2.73
N MET A 30 -8.02 -12.13 -2.62
CA MET A 30 -7.12 -12.36 -1.50
C MET A 30 -7.74 -11.79 -0.24
N THR A 31 -7.71 -12.54 0.85
CA THR A 31 -8.32 -12.09 2.09
C THR A 31 -7.29 -12.07 3.22
N LYS A 32 -7.58 -11.23 4.21
CA LYS A 32 -6.79 -11.17 5.42
C LYS A 32 -7.25 -12.25 6.40
N PRO A 33 -6.47 -12.51 7.46
CA PRO A 33 -6.88 -13.54 8.41
C PRO A 33 -8.27 -13.34 9.01
N ASP A 34 -8.74 -12.10 9.05
CA ASP A 34 -10.07 -11.83 9.60
C ASP A 34 -11.18 -12.02 8.56
N GLY A 35 -10.82 -12.47 7.35
CA GLY A 35 -11.81 -12.75 6.31
C GLY A 35 -12.16 -11.58 5.42
N THR A 36 -11.65 -10.38 5.70
CA THR A 36 -11.94 -9.23 4.85
C THR A 36 -11.00 -9.20 3.64
N PRO A 37 -11.44 -8.57 2.54
CA PRO A 37 -10.58 -8.49 1.37
C PRO A 37 -9.30 -7.70 1.65
N MET A 38 -8.20 -8.16 1.09
CA MET A 38 -6.93 -7.45 1.20
C MET A 38 -6.80 -6.49 0.03
N THR A 39 -6.54 -5.23 0.32
CA THR A 39 -6.31 -4.25 -0.73
C THR A 39 -4.91 -4.38 -1.28
N LYS A 40 -4.70 -3.78 -2.46
CA LYS A 40 -3.37 -3.80 -3.05
C LYS A 40 -2.36 -3.09 -2.16
N GLN A 41 -2.77 -2.03 -1.52
CA GLN A 41 -1.89 -1.32 -0.58
C GLN A 41 -1.45 -2.22 0.56
N GLU A 42 -2.39 -2.97 1.11
CA GLU A 42 -2.07 -3.89 2.20
C GLU A 42 -1.13 -5.00 1.74
N ALA A 43 -1.35 -5.50 0.53
CA ALA A 43 -0.49 -6.54 -0.02
C ALA A 43 0.94 -6.04 -0.22
N ILE A 44 1.08 -4.82 -0.72
CA ILE A 44 2.39 -4.23 -0.91
C ILE A 44 3.07 -4.03 0.44
N ALA A 45 2.34 -3.51 1.42
CA ALA A 45 2.90 -3.30 2.75
C ALA A 45 3.36 -4.60 3.36
N THR A 46 2.57 -5.66 3.21
CA THR A 46 2.93 -6.98 3.73
C THR A 46 4.21 -7.48 3.07
N ASN A 47 4.33 -7.27 1.77
CA ASN A 47 5.52 -7.70 1.05
C ASN A 47 6.76 -6.95 1.54
N ILE A 48 6.64 -5.66 1.75
CA ILE A 48 7.76 -4.86 2.25
C ILE A 48 8.17 -5.33 3.64
N LEU A 49 7.19 -5.60 4.49
CA LEU A 49 7.47 -6.12 5.82
C LEU A 49 8.21 -7.46 5.76
N ASN A 50 7.76 -8.34 4.89
CA ASN A 50 8.40 -9.64 4.75
C ASN A 50 9.83 -9.52 4.26
N GLN A 51 10.07 -8.61 3.33
CA GLN A 51 11.43 -8.39 2.84
C GLN A 51 12.33 -7.84 3.93
N ALA A 52 11.82 -6.91 4.72
CA ALA A 52 12.60 -6.35 5.81
C ALA A 52 12.95 -7.42 6.83
N MET A 53 12.01 -8.32 7.11
CA MET A 53 12.25 -9.41 8.06
C MET A 53 13.27 -10.39 7.55
N LYS A 54 13.41 -10.47 6.23
CA LYS A 54 14.42 -11.36 5.64
C LYS A 54 15.80 -10.71 5.54
N GLY A 55 15.92 -9.47 5.95
CA GLY A 55 17.21 -8.80 5.97
C GLY A 55 17.42 -7.79 4.86
N ASP A 56 16.37 -7.45 4.11
CA ASP A 56 16.49 -6.44 3.06
C ASP A 56 16.63 -5.07 3.72
N THR A 57 17.81 -4.48 3.60
CA THR A 57 18.07 -3.21 4.27
C THR A 57 17.28 -2.06 3.68
N ARG A 58 16.98 -2.10 2.39
CA ARG A 58 16.18 -1.04 1.79
C ARG A 58 14.76 -1.05 2.32
N ALA A 59 14.19 -2.24 2.44
CA ALA A 59 12.84 -2.34 2.97
C ALA A 59 12.80 -1.90 4.42
N ALA A 60 13.80 -2.30 5.22
CA ALA A 60 13.87 -1.89 6.61
C ALA A 60 14.00 -0.38 6.72
N GLN A 61 14.83 0.23 5.89
CA GLN A 61 15.01 1.67 5.90
C GLN A 61 13.70 2.39 5.55
N TYR A 62 13.00 1.87 4.58
CA TYR A 62 11.73 2.46 4.17
C TYR A 62 10.74 2.45 5.34
N ILE A 63 10.67 1.34 6.04
CA ILE A 63 9.79 1.22 7.19
C ILE A 63 10.19 2.19 8.30
N GLN A 64 11.49 2.30 8.57
CA GLN A 64 11.97 3.23 9.58
C GLN A 64 11.62 4.66 9.25
N ASN A 65 11.71 5.03 7.97
CA ASN A 65 11.36 6.38 7.56
C ASN A 65 9.88 6.66 7.81
N ILE A 66 9.03 5.69 7.53
CA ILE A 66 7.61 5.84 7.80
C ILE A 66 7.36 5.99 9.29
N GLN A 67 8.04 5.20 10.09
CA GLN A 67 7.89 5.29 11.55
C GLN A 67 8.31 6.64 12.08
N MET A 68 9.41 7.16 11.56
CA MET A 68 9.88 8.47 11.99
C MET A 68 8.88 9.56 11.65
N ARG A 69 8.31 9.50 10.45
CA ARG A 69 7.29 10.47 10.08
C ARG A 69 6.07 10.39 10.98
N ALA A 70 5.65 9.18 11.29
CA ALA A 70 4.49 9.01 12.16
C ALA A 70 4.76 9.59 13.54
N LYS A 71 5.96 9.38 14.06
CA LYS A 71 6.32 9.93 15.37
C LYS A 71 6.30 11.44 15.36
N ILE A 72 6.87 12.02 14.31
CA ILE A 72 6.90 13.47 14.20
C ILE A 72 5.49 14.02 14.15
N MET A 73 4.64 13.41 13.36
CA MET A 73 3.27 13.87 13.23
C MET A 73 2.52 13.76 14.54
N LYS A 74 2.73 12.69 15.28
CA LYS A 74 2.08 12.53 16.57
C LYS A 74 2.59 13.51 17.60
N GLY A 75 3.85 13.86 17.50
CA GLY A 75 4.43 14.77 18.45
C GLY A 75 4.06 16.22 18.24
N ARG A 76 3.35 16.51 17.19
CA ARG A 76 3.03 17.89 16.85
C ARG A 76 1.73 18.38 17.45
N LYS A 77 1.25 17.81 18.37
CA LYS A 77 0.00 18.26 18.96
C LYS A 77 0.01 19.67 19.54
#